data_174f9836b7069250eadf6319d5c5c228
#
_entry.id   174f9836b7069250eadf6319d5c5c228
#
_cell.length_a   1.000
_cell.length_b   1.000
_cell.length_c   1.000
_cell.angle_alpha   90.00
_cell.angle_beta   90.00
_cell.angle_gamma   90.00
#
_symmetry.space_group_name_H-M   'P 1'
#
loop_
_entity.id
_entity.type
_entity.pdbx_description
1 polymer ?
#
loop_
_entity_poly.entity_id
_entity_poly.type
_entity_poly.pdbx_seq_one_letter_code
_entity_poly.pdbx_strand_id
1 'polypeptide(L)'
;MKKFLPLMLDMAGKEVVIFGAGAVGERKASLFSGFADITVISRDFTPALEKLFEERKIKIIKVKDLTDNEISKHVKNAFIVIPATNDTLFNENIALIAEKSGKLVNRVDDMGDIIVPSVIRRGDIVLGISTLGNSPALSKYIRKKLEEVITPEFEQMARLQKEMREILKSQVKDQKMRSEILWNIINDVDVWEALGESYEKAFKVASEHIEKIGKRYD
;
A
#
# COMPACT_ATOMS: atom_id res chain seq x y z
N MET A 1 17.44 -18.95 7.09
CA MET A 1 16.58 -18.45 6.02
C MET A 1 15.50 -17.58 6.62
N LYS A 2 15.39 -16.30 6.25
CA LYS A 2 14.32 -15.40 6.76
C LYS A 2 12.96 -15.90 6.27
N LYS A 3 11.93 -15.83 7.14
CA LYS A 3 10.55 -16.23 6.81
C LYS A 3 9.68 -14.98 6.82
N PHE A 4 9.13 -14.59 5.68
CA PHE A 4 8.28 -13.42 5.54
C PHE A 4 6.80 -13.81 5.51
N LEU A 5 5.99 -13.08 6.30
CA LEU A 5 4.54 -13.14 6.27
C LEU A 5 4.01 -11.84 5.65
N PRO A 6 3.19 -11.88 4.59
CA PRO A 6 2.58 -10.66 4.06
C PRO A 6 1.53 -10.13 5.03
N LEU A 7 1.70 -8.85 5.41
CA LEU A 7 0.80 -8.14 6.32
C LEU A 7 0.47 -6.77 5.73
N MET A 8 -0.71 -6.26 6.05
CA MET A 8 -1.08 -4.86 5.84
C MET A 8 -0.87 -4.12 7.16
N LEU A 9 -0.05 -3.06 7.11
CA LEU A 9 0.26 -2.23 8.27
C LEU A 9 -0.47 -0.89 8.17
N ASP A 10 -1.14 -0.48 9.23
CA ASP A 10 -1.61 0.89 9.33
C ASP A 10 -0.42 1.81 9.61
N MET A 11 -0.13 2.66 8.62
CA MET A 11 0.98 3.60 8.63
C MET A 11 0.58 5.01 9.06
N ALA A 12 -0.69 5.27 9.37
CA ALA A 12 -1.14 6.58 9.79
C ALA A 12 -0.43 7.05 11.08
N GLY A 13 0.20 8.23 11.01
CA GLY A 13 0.98 8.78 12.13
C GLY A 13 2.26 7.99 12.48
N LYS A 14 2.71 7.07 11.63
CA LYS A 14 4.00 6.39 11.78
C LYS A 14 5.08 7.18 11.06
N GLU A 15 6.24 7.33 11.69
CA GLU A 15 7.38 8.01 11.09
C GLU A 15 8.26 7.03 10.29
N VAL A 16 8.58 7.39 9.06
CA VAL A 16 9.56 6.70 8.22
C VAL A 16 10.75 7.62 8.02
N VAL A 17 11.92 7.19 8.47
CA VAL A 17 13.17 7.96 8.33
C VAL A 17 14.02 7.36 7.22
N ILE A 18 14.37 8.17 6.24
CA ILE A 18 15.15 7.79 5.07
C ILE A 18 16.48 8.52 5.12
N PHE A 19 17.57 7.78 5.15
CA PHE A 19 18.92 8.31 5.04
C PHE A 19 19.41 8.21 3.60
N GLY A 20 19.62 9.35 2.97
CA GLY A 20 19.99 9.47 1.56
C GLY A 20 18.83 9.92 0.66
N ALA A 21 19.13 10.88 -0.22
CA ALA A 21 18.19 11.52 -1.12
C ALA A 21 18.54 11.30 -2.60
N GLY A 22 19.25 10.23 -2.92
CA GLY A 22 19.46 9.78 -4.30
C GLY A 22 18.21 9.10 -4.88
N ALA A 23 18.32 8.53 -6.08
CA ALA A 23 17.19 7.91 -6.80
C ALA A 23 16.41 6.86 -5.97
N VAL A 24 17.10 6.14 -5.08
CA VAL A 24 16.46 5.14 -4.21
C VAL A 24 15.69 5.81 -3.10
N GLY A 25 16.30 6.77 -2.39
CA GLY A 25 15.65 7.54 -1.32
C GLY A 25 14.43 8.30 -1.83
N GLU A 26 14.55 8.95 -2.98
CA GLU A 26 13.45 9.64 -3.66
C GLU A 26 12.27 8.70 -3.94
N ARG A 27 12.55 7.53 -4.55
CA ARG A 27 11.49 6.54 -4.84
C ARG A 27 10.81 6.04 -3.56
N LYS A 28 11.58 5.83 -2.47
CA LYS A 28 11.04 5.42 -1.18
C LYS A 28 10.22 6.54 -0.53
N ALA A 29 10.72 7.77 -0.53
CA ALA A 29 9.97 8.92 -0.03
C ALA A 29 8.63 9.09 -0.76
N SER A 30 8.66 9.06 -2.09
CA SER A 30 7.45 9.15 -2.92
C SER A 30 6.45 8.03 -2.62
N LEU A 31 6.93 6.80 -2.41
CA LEU A 31 6.06 5.67 -2.10
C LEU A 31 5.37 5.81 -0.75
N PHE A 32 6.12 6.21 0.29
CA PHE A 32 5.60 6.27 1.65
C PHE A 32 4.84 7.58 1.96
N SER A 33 5.07 8.66 1.19
CA SER A 33 4.46 9.99 1.45
C SER A 33 2.93 10.03 1.42
N GLY A 34 2.29 9.02 0.83
CA GLY A 34 0.83 8.86 0.84
C GLY A 34 0.29 8.07 2.04
N PHE A 35 1.16 7.56 2.94
CA PHE A 35 0.77 6.63 3.99
C PHE A 35 1.31 7.00 5.39
N ALA A 36 2.45 7.69 5.47
CA ALA A 36 3.20 7.88 6.70
C ALA A 36 3.81 9.29 6.78
N ASP A 37 4.27 9.68 7.94
CA ASP A 37 5.10 10.87 8.12
C ASP A 37 6.53 10.55 7.68
N ILE A 38 7.05 11.29 6.69
CA ILE A 38 8.36 11.01 6.10
C ILE A 38 9.37 12.06 6.52
N THR A 39 10.53 11.63 6.98
CA THR A 39 11.71 12.47 7.19
C THR A 39 12.85 11.95 6.32
N VAL A 40 13.34 12.78 5.40
CA VAL A 40 14.51 12.47 4.55
C VAL A 40 15.71 13.25 5.04
N ILE A 41 16.82 12.55 5.30
CA ILE A 41 18.05 13.10 5.83
C ILE A 41 19.16 12.91 4.80
N SER A 42 19.76 14.00 4.32
CA SER A 42 20.81 13.94 3.29
C SER A 42 21.64 15.20 3.26
N ARG A 43 22.76 15.16 2.51
CA ARG A 43 23.57 16.34 2.18
C ARG A 43 22.88 17.24 1.14
N ASP A 44 22.34 16.61 0.11
CA ASP A 44 21.67 17.27 -1.01
C ASP A 44 20.39 16.52 -1.35
N PHE A 45 19.45 17.19 -2.03
CA PHE A 45 18.15 16.67 -2.37
C PHE A 45 17.88 16.80 -3.86
N THR A 46 17.12 15.86 -4.41
CA THR A 46 16.66 15.93 -5.80
C THR A 46 15.51 16.93 -5.93
N PRO A 47 15.29 17.52 -7.12
CA PRO A 47 14.15 18.43 -7.35
C PRO A 47 12.80 17.80 -7.00
N ALA A 48 12.66 16.49 -7.18
CA ALA A 48 11.43 15.77 -6.82
C ALA A 48 11.20 15.73 -5.31
N LEU A 49 12.25 15.55 -4.50
CA LEU A 49 12.15 15.61 -3.05
C LEU A 49 11.89 17.04 -2.54
N GLU A 50 12.51 18.06 -3.16
CA GLU A 50 12.24 19.45 -2.84
C GLU A 50 10.76 19.80 -3.11
N LYS A 51 10.21 19.34 -4.23
CA LYS A 51 8.79 19.49 -4.54
C LYS A 51 7.89 18.79 -3.49
N LEU A 52 8.20 17.57 -3.08
CA LEU A 52 7.44 16.88 -2.02
C LEU A 52 7.50 17.63 -0.68
N PHE A 53 8.62 18.27 -0.39
CA PHE A 53 8.78 19.12 0.79
C PHE A 53 7.92 20.39 0.70
N GLU A 54 7.95 21.10 -0.43
CA GLU A 54 7.10 22.27 -0.69
C GLU A 54 5.61 21.94 -0.58
N GLU A 55 5.20 20.76 -1.08
CA GLU A 55 3.86 20.22 -0.95
C GLU A 55 3.51 19.74 0.48
N ARG A 56 4.43 19.88 1.44
CA ARG A 56 4.31 19.44 2.84
C ARG A 56 4.01 17.94 3.00
N LYS A 57 4.42 17.13 2.04
CA LYS A 57 4.26 15.68 2.06
C LYS A 57 5.39 14.97 2.80
N ILE A 58 6.54 15.62 2.93
CA ILE A 58 7.71 15.11 3.64
C ILE A 58 8.39 16.23 4.44
N LYS A 59 9.22 15.83 5.40
CA LYS A 59 10.21 16.71 6.06
C LYS A 59 11.59 16.42 5.47
N ILE A 60 12.42 17.42 5.32
CA ILE A 60 13.82 17.26 4.94
C ILE A 60 14.73 17.80 6.04
N ILE A 61 15.85 17.10 6.28
CA ILE A 61 16.90 17.52 7.19
C ILE A 61 18.22 17.50 6.43
N LYS A 62 18.77 18.69 6.19
CA LYS A 62 20.05 18.83 5.54
C LYS A 62 21.16 18.64 6.56
N VAL A 63 22.06 17.69 6.30
CA VAL A 63 23.21 17.38 7.14
C VAL A 63 24.47 17.27 6.30
N LYS A 64 25.61 17.62 6.87
CA LYS A 64 26.91 17.45 6.19
C LYS A 64 27.47 16.06 6.46
N ASP A 65 27.48 15.67 7.70
CA ASP A 65 27.91 14.36 8.20
C ASP A 65 27.02 13.97 9.38
N LEU A 66 26.98 12.70 9.72
CA LEU A 66 26.21 12.16 10.83
C LEU A 66 27.10 11.24 11.68
N THR A 67 27.13 11.52 12.96
CA THR A 67 27.68 10.61 13.98
C THR A 67 26.64 9.57 14.40
N ASP A 68 27.06 8.47 15.03
CA ASP A 68 26.17 7.45 15.56
C ASP A 68 25.13 7.99 16.55
N ASN A 69 25.52 9.00 17.35
CA ASN A 69 24.59 9.66 18.27
C ASN A 69 23.51 10.45 17.53
N GLU A 70 23.84 11.09 16.42
CA GLU A 70 22.87 11.82 15.61
C GLU A 70 21.96 10.86 14.85
N ILE A 71 22.51 9.78 14.29
CA ILE A 71 21.70 8.70 13.70
C ILE A 71 20.72 8.17 14.74
N SER A 72 21.19 7.84 15.96
CA SER A 72 20.35 7.34 17.04
C SER A 72 19.22 8.30 17.43
N LYS A 73 19.47 9.63 17.42
CA LYS A 73 18.44 10.64 17.67
C LYS A 73 17.34 10.62 16.60
N HIS A 74 17.73 10.53 15.32
CA HIS A 74 16.75 10.49 14.22
C HIS A 74 15.97 9.17 14.19
N VAL A 75 16.61 8.06 14.55
CA VAL A 75 15.98 6.74 14.58
C VAL A 75 15.01 6.57 15.76
N LYS A 76 15.19 7.32 16.86
CA LYS A 76 14.46 7.13 18.13
C LYS A 76 12.94 7.01 17.96
N ASN A 77 12.33 7.88 17.18
CA ASN A 77 10.88 7.92 16.97
C ASN A 77 10.43 7.21 15.69
N ALA A 78 11.37 6.75 14.88
CA ALA A 78 11.05 6.06 13.64
C ALA A 78 10.29 4.76 13.88
N PHE A 79 9.33 4.45 13.01
CA PHE A 79 8.72 3.13 12.90
C PHE A 79 9.47 2.28 11.87
N ILE A 80 9.84 2.90 10.74
CA ILE A 80 10.67 2.28 9.70
C ILE A 80 11.89 3.16 9.44
N VAL A 81 13.04 2.54 9.28
CA VAL A 81 14.31 3.18 8.88
C VAL A 81 14.73 2.62 7.52
N ILE A 82 15.13 3.52 6.62
CA ILE A 82 15.55 3.17 5.26
C ILE A 82 16.94 3.77 5.00
N PRO A 83 18.03 3.00 5.17
CA PRO A 83 19.34 3.37 4.72
C PRO A 83 19.41 3.30 3.19
N ALA A 84 19.57 4.45 2.52
CA ALA A 84 19.55 4.57 1.06
C ALA A 84 20.62 5.56 0.54
N THR A 85 21.75 5.63 1.23
CA THR A 85 22.90 6.42 0.78
C THR A 85 23.70 5.65 -0.26
N ASN A 86 24.69 6.28 -0.87
CA ASN A 86 25.62 5.64 -1.79
C ASN A 86 26.82 4.96 -1.06
N ASP A 87 26.88 5.03 0.25
CA ASP A 87 27.90 4.40 1.09
C ASP A 87 27.32 3.16 1.77
N THR A 88 27.73 1.98 1.32
CA THR A 88 27.23 0.69 1.82
C THR A 88 27.59 0.46 3.29
N LEU A 89 28.82 0.87 3.72
CA LEU A 89 29.24 0.70 5.12
C LEU A 89 28.44 1.62 6.04
N PHE A 90 28.16 2.83 5.59
CA PHE A 90 27.34 3.78 6.32
C PHE A 90 25.88 3.30 6.40
N ASN A 91 25.33 2.73 5.32
CA ASN A 91 24.00 2.11 5.33
C ASN A 91 23.91 0.94 6.30
N GLU A 92 24.95 0.11 6.37
CA GLU A 92 25.01 -1.00 7.33
C GLU A 92 25.05 -0.48 8.78
N ASN A 93 25.82 0.55 9.06
CA ASN A 93 25.87 1.16 10.39
C ASN A 93 24.50 1.73 10.81
N ILE A 94 23.81 2.47 9.92
CA ILE A 94 22.45 2.97 10.16
C ILE A 94 21.51 1.81 10.47
N ALA A 95 21.58 0.74 9.68
CA ALA A 95 20.74 -0.44 9.87
C ALA A 95 20.97 -1.08 11.24
N LEU A 96 22.22 -1.28 11.64
CA LEU A 96 22.57 -1.85 12.94
C LEU A 96 22.08 -0.98 14.12
N ILE A 97 22.19 0.34 14.01
CA ILE A 97 21.69 1.27 15.04
C ILE A 97 20.17 1.17 15.13
N ALA A 98 19.47 1.11 13.99
CA ALA A 98 18.04 0.99 13.94
C ALA A 98 17.55 -0.35 14.51
N GLU A 99 18.15 -1.46 14.13
CA GLU A 99 17.84 -2.80 14.63
C GLU A 99 18.04 -2.91 16.15
N LYS A 100 19.17 -2.39 16.68
CA LYS A 100 19.42 -2.32 18.12
C LYS A 100 18.40 -1.47 18.86
N SER A 101 17.81 -0.50 18.18
CA SER A 101 16.73 0.36 18.72
C SER A 101 15.34 -0.25 18.55
N GLY A 102 15.22 -1.50 18.07
CA GLY A 102 13.95 -2.20 17.84
C GLY A 102 13.11 -1.62 16.68
N LYS A 103 13.76 -0.98 15.70
CA LYS A 103 13.08 -0.39 14.55
C LYS A 103 13.05 -1.35 13.38
N LEU A 104 11.98 -1.28 12.58
CA LEU A 104 11.92 -2.04 11.32
C LEU A 104 12.87 -1.42 10.29
N VAL A 105 13.70 -2.24 9.66
CA VAL A 105 14.66 -1.79 8.67
C VAL A 105 14.29 -2.30 7.28
N ASN A 106 14.10 -1.36 6.34
CA ASN A 106 14.00 -1.68 4.91
C ASN A 106 15.35 -1.47 4.25
N ARG A 107 16.15 -2.52 4.16
CA ARG A 107 17.45 -2.49 3.47
C ARG A 107 17.24 -2.37 1.96
N VAL A 108 18.16 -1.68 1.28
CA VAL A 108 18.09 -1.43 -0.16
C VAL A 108 18.86 -2.51 -0.92
N ASP A 109 19.99 -2.93 -0.39
CA ASP A 109 20.94 -3.84 -1.04
C ASP A 109 20.84 -5.28 -0.51
N ASP A 110 20.05 -5.53 0.53
CA ASP A 110 19.86 -6.84 1.16
C ASP A 110 18.44 -7.00 1.70
N MET A 111 18.10 -8.21 2.16
CA MET A 111 16.83 -8.48 2.84
C MET A 111 16.84 -7.95 4.28
N GLY A 112 16.22 -6.79 4.51
CA GLY A 112 15.94 -6.24 5.84
C GLY A 112 14.86 -7.02 6.60
N ASP A 113 14.29 -6.41 7.63
CA ASP A 113 13.17 -6.99 8.39
C ASP A 113 11.86 -6.89 7.63
N ILE A 114 11.75 -5.90 6.77
CA ILE A 114 10.59 -5.67 5.91
C ILE A 114 10.99 -5.60 4.44
N ILE A 115 10.11 -6.11 3.62
CA ILE A 115 10.17 -5.99 2.16
C ILE A 115 8.98 -5.16 1.70
N VAL A 116 9.24 -4.13 0.90
CA VAL A 116 8.18 -3.36 0.24
C VAL A 116 7.88 -4.02 -1.11
N PRO A 117 6.70 -4.63 -1.28
CA PRO A 117 6.34 -5.32 -2.51
C PRO A 117 6.05 -4.34 -3.66
N SER A 118 5.94 -4.85 -4.86
CA SER A 118 5.26 -4.16 -5.96
C SER A 118 3.76 -4.15 -5.67
N VAL A 119 3.07 -3.01 -5.82
CA VAL A 119 1.69 -2.86 -5.38
C VAL A 119 0.78 -2.50 -6.55
N ILE A 120 -0.39 -3.12 -6.60
CA ILE A 120 -1.55 -2.68 -7.37
C ILE A 120 -2.57 -2.15 -6.39
N ARG A 121 -3.13 -0.98 -6.67
CA ARG A 121 -4.22 -0.41 -5.88
C ARG A 121 -5.38 -0.02 -6.79
N ARG A 122 -6.59 -0.42 -6.39
CA ARG A 122 -7.87 0.00 -7.00
C ARG A 122 -8.83 0.33 -5.85
N GLY A 123 -8.88 1.60 -5.46
CA GLY A 123 -9.58 2.02 -4.25
C GLY A 123 -9.09 1.27 -3.02
N ASP A 124 -10.00 0.53 -2.37
CA ASP A 124 -9.71 -0.27 -1.16
C ASP A 124 -9.08 -1.66 -1.48
N ILE A 125 -9.01 -2.05 -2.76
CA ILE A 125 -8.34 -3.29 -3.17
C ILE A 125 -6.85 -3.04 -3.26
N VAL A 126 -6.07 -3.82 -2.54
CA VAL A 126 -4.60 -3.74 -2.52
C VAL A 126 -4.00 -5.12 -2.71
N LEU A 127 -3.15 -5.27 -3.72
CA LEU A 127 -2.37 -6.48 -3.97
C LEU A 127 -0.88 -6.18 -3.85
N GLY A 128 -0.19 -6.91 -2.99
CA GLY A 128 1.27 -6.87 -2.87
C GLY A 128 1.91 -8.05 -3.59
N ILE A 129 2.87 -7.78 -4.46
CA ILE A 129 3.54 -8.79 -5.28
C ILE A 129 5.03 -8.76 -4.96
N SER A 130 5.57 -9.87 -4.47
CA SER A 130 6.98 -10.00 -4.12
C SER A 130 7.51 -11.35 -4.55
N THR A 131 8.75 -11.38 -5.01
CA THR A 131 9.56 -12.60 -5.23
C THR A 131 10.63 -12.75 -4.14
N LEU A 132 10.45 -12.05 -3.00
CA LEU A 132 11.40 -12.04 -1.88
C LEU A 132 12.84 -11.72 -2.32
N GLY A 133 12.99 -10.74 -3.21
CA GLY A 133 14.29 -10.33 -3.74
C GLY A 133 14.84 -11.18 -4.90
N ASN A 134 14.28 -12.38 -5.15
CA ASN A 134 14.81 -13.29 -6.16
C ASN A 134 14.72 -12.77 -7.60
N SER A 135 13.65 -12.04 -7.94
CA SER A 135 13.47 -11.50 -9.30
C SER A 135 12.58 -10.25 -9.32
N PRO A 136 13.18 -9.06 -9.22
CA PRO A 136 12.42 -7.79 -9.38
C PRO A 136 11.72 -7.69 -10.75
N ALA A 137 12.34 -8.24 -11.81
CA ALA A 137 11.74 -8.26 -13.15
C ALA A 137 10.46 -9.10 -13.19
N LEU A 138 10.45 -10.27 -12.53
CA LEU A 138 9.28 -11.13 -12.45
C LEU A 138 8.15 -10.47 -11.63
N SER A 139 8.47 -9.83 -10.51
CA SER A 139 7.48 -9.07 -9.75
C SER A 139 6.83 -7.97 -10.59
N LYS A 140 7.62 -7.24 -11.39
CA LYS A 140 7.13 -6.22 -12.32
C LYS A 140 6.28 -6.83 -13.45
N TYR A 141 6.69 -7.97 -13.99
CA TYR A 141 5.93 -8.68 -15.04
C TYR A 141 4.56 -9.14 -14.50
N ILE A 142 4.54 -9.81 -13.34
CA ILE A 142 3.30 -10.27 -12.70
C ILE A 142 2.38 -9.07 -12.42
N ARG A 143 2.92 -7.95 -11.90
CA ARG A 143 2.14 -6.74 -11.67
C ARG A 143 1.44 -6.27 -12.94
N LYS A 144 2.18 -6.14 -14.05
CA LYS A 144 1.60 -5.72 -15.34
C LYS A 144 0.49 -6.66 -15.82
N LYS A 145 0.67 -7.97 -15.67
CA LYS A 145 -0.35 -8.95 -16.05
C LYS A 145 -1.60 -8.87 -15.17
N LEU A 146 -1.42 -8.68 -13.88
CA LEU A 146 -2.55 -8.53 -12.97
C LEU A 146 -3.28 -7.18 -13.16
N GLU A 147 -2.58 -6.11 -13.58
CA GLU A 147 -3.21 -4.82 -13.91
C GLU A 147 -4.17 -4.92 -15.11
N GLU A 148 -3.93 -5.88 -16.04
CA GLU A 148 -4.82 -6.17 -17.16
C GLU A 148 -6.12 -6.87 -16.70
N VAL A 149 -6.08 -7.60 -15.58
CA VAL A 149 -7.21 -8.36 -15.03
C VAL A 149 -7.93 -7.56 -13.94
N ILE A 150 -7.19 -6.93 -13.04
CA ILE A 150 -7.73 -6.11 -11.95
C ILE A 150 -7.87 -4.66 -12.47
N THR A 151 -8.91 -4.46 -13.26
CA THR A 151 -9.22 -3.19 -13.92
C THR A 151 -9.83 -2.16 -12.95
N PRO A 152 -10.01 -0.88 -13.33
CA PRO A 152 -10.64 0.13 -12.48
C PRO A 152 -12.06 -0.23 -12.01
N GLU A 153 -12.80 -1.02 -12.77
CA GLU A 153 -14.16 -1.48 -12.44
C GLU A 153 -14.18 -2.29 -11.13
N PHE A 154 -13.08 -2.92 -10.75
CA PHE A 154 -12.97 -3.62 -9.47
C PHE A 154 -13.12 -2.68 -8.26
N GLU A 155 -12.66 -1.43 -8.35
CA GLU A 155 -12.90 -0.43 -7.30
C GLU A 155 -14.39 -0.12 -7.18
N GLN A 156 -15.05 0.05 -8.32
CA GLN A 156 -16.50 0.33 -8.36
C GLN A 156 -17.29 -0.88 -7.84
N MET A 157 -16.91 -2.11 -8.20
CA MET A 157 -17.52 -3.34 -7.67
C MET A 157 -17.33 -3.44 -6.15
N ALA A 158 -16.16 -3.15 -5.62
CA ALA A 158 -15.93 -3.16 -4.18
C ALA A 158 -16.84 -2.16 -3.43
N ARG A 159 -17.01 -0.96 -3.99
CA ARG A 159 -17.95 0.04 -3.48
C ARG A 159 -19.40 -0.47 -3.56
N LEU A 160 -19.81 -1.01 -4.69
CA LEU A 160 -21.14 -1.59 -4.91
C LEU A 160 -21.44 -2.69 -3.89
N GLN A 161 -20.52 -3.61 -3.68
CA GLN A 161 -20.63 -4.70 -2.70
C GLN A 161 -20.82 -4.18 -1.28
N LYS A 162 -20.11 -3.11 -0.91
CA LYS A 162 -20.25 -2.47 0.39
C LYS A 162 -21.65 -1.87 0.58
N GLU A 163 -22.16 -1.13 -0.41
CA GLU A 163 -23.48 -0.52 -0.37
C GLU A 163 -24.59 -1.59 -0.34
N MET A 164 -24.51 -2.62 -1.21
CA MET A 164 -25.45 -3.75 -1.22
C MET A 164 -25.44 -4.51 0.11
N ARG A 165 -24.28 -4.69 0.73
CA ARG A 165 -24.16 -5.32 2.05
C ARG A 165 -24.92 -4.55 3.14
N GLU A 166 -24.84 -3.23 3.15
CA GLU A 166 -25.58 -2.42 4.13
C GLU A 166 -27.11 -2.50 3.89
N ILE A 167 -27.56 -2.47 2.64
CA ILE A 167 -28.97 -2.65 2.31
C ILE A 167 -29.46 -4.04 2.79
N LEU A 168 -28.69 -5.08 2.46
CA LEU A 168 -29.04 -6.46 2.83
C LEU A 168 -29.08 -6.68 4.35
N LYS A 169 -28.25 -5.99 5.14
CA LYS A 169 -28.31 -6.09 6.59
C LYS A 169 -29.65 -5.63 7.17
N SER A 170 -30.32 -4.67 6.54
CA SER A 170 -31.61 -4.18 6.98
C SER A 170 -32.79 -5.03 6.52
N GLN A 171 -32.65 -5.77 5.40
CA GLN A 171 -33.75 -6.48 4.76
C GLN A 171 -33.73 -8.00 4.96
N VAL A 172 -32.54 -8.59 5.10
CA VAL A 172 -32.34 -10.04 5.17
C VAL A 172 -31.67 -10.42 6.47
N LYS A 173 -32.37 -11.16 7.35
CA LYS A 173 -31.83 -11.57 8.67
C LYS A 173 -30.73 -12.66 8.55
N ASP A 174 -30.91 -13.58 7.62
CA ASP A 174 -29.99 -14.71 7.45
C ASP A 174 -28.67 -14.29 6.83
N GLN A 175 -27.55 -14.57 7.53
CA GLN A 175 -26.22 -14.19 7.08
C GLN A 175 -25.76 -14.95 5.83
N LYS A 176 -26.14 -16.24 5.74
CA LYS A 176 -25.77 -17.10 4.60
C LYS A 176 -26.45 -16.60 3.32
N MET A 177 -27.72 -16.27 3.43
CA MET A 177 -28.49 -15.69 2.32
C MET A 177 -27.89 -14.36 1.86
N ARG A 178 -27.52 -13.45 2.79
CA ARG A 178 -26.83 -12.21 2.39
C ARG A 178 -25.54 -12.47 1.62
N SER A 179 -24.78 -13.48 2.05
CA SER A 179 -23.52 -13.85 1.38
C SER A 179 -23.79 -14.40 -0.04
N GLU A 180 -24.82 -15.24 -0.20
CA GLU A 180 -25.20 -15.79 -1.50
C GLU A 180 -25.62 -14.69 -2.48
N ILE A 181 -26.40 -13.70 -2.02
CA ILE A 181 -26.82 -12.57 -2.86
C ILE A 181 -25.60 -11.77 -3.32
N LEU A 182 -24.71 -11.40 -2.39
CA LEU A 182 -23.51 -10.65 -2.73
C LEU A 182 -22.63 -11.41 -3.72
N TRP A 183 -22.56 -12.74 -3.57
CA TRP A 183 -21.80 -13.60 -4.48
C TRP A 183 -22.44 -13.68 -5.87
N ASN A 184 -23.79 -13.71 -5.94
CA ASN A 184 -24.51 -13.66 -7.21
C ASN A 184 -24.26 -12.33 -7.94
N ILE A 185 -24.27 -11.21 -7.23
CA ILE A 185 -23.97 -9.88 -7.82
C ILE A 185 -22.53 -9.85 -8.40
N ILE A 186 -21.54 -10.42 -7.71
CA ILE A 186 -20.14 -10.49 -8.20
C ILE A 186 -20.04 -11.35 -9.47
N ASN A 187 -20.83 -12.41 -9.57
CA ASN A 187 -20.78 -13.33 -10.70
C ASN A 187 -21.71 -12.93 -11.86
N ASP A 188 -22.48 -11.87 -11.71
CA ASP A 188 -23.38 -11.39 -12.75
C ASP A 188 -22.63 -10.55 -13.78
N VAL A 189 -22.61 -11.02 -15.03
CA VAL A 189 -21.95 -10.32 -16.16
C VAL A 189 -22.62 -8.98 -16.44
N ASP A 190 -23.96 -8.90 -16.31
CA ASP A 190 -24.71 -7.67 -16.57
C ASP A 190 -24.32 -6.56 -15.58
N VAL A 191 -23.98 -6.91 -14.33
CA VAL A 191 -23.48 -5.97 -13.34
C VAL A 191 -22.09 -5.43 -13.75
N TRP A 192 -21.19 -6.29 -14.23
CA TRP A 192 -19.87 -5.87 -14.70
C TRP A 192 -19.94 -5.01 -15.95
N GLU A 193 -20.79 -5.35 -16.91
CA GLU A 193 -21.01 -4.54 -18.11
C GLU A 193 -21.59 -3.17 -17.73
N ALA A 194 -22.55 -3.13 -16.83
CA ALA A 194 -23.13 -1.89 -16.34
C ALA A 194 -22.12 -1.02 -15.59
N LEU A 195 -21.15 -1.59 -14.85
CA LEU A 195 -20.03 -0.85 -14.22
C LEU A 195 -19.14 -0.18 -15.28
N GLY A 196 -18.97 -0.79 -16.44
CA GLY A 196 -18.25 -0.18 -17.56
C GLY A 196 -18.98 1.03 -18.18
N GLU A 197 -20.30 1.16 -17.95
CA GLU A 197 -21.08 2.29 -18.45
C GLU A 197 -21.29 3.38 -17.38
N SER A 198 -21.90 3.02 -16.24
CA SER A 198 -22.03 3.92 -15.09
C SER A 198 -22.33 3.15 -13.79
N TYR A 199 -21.91 3.74 -12.67
CA TYR A 199 -22.15 3.18 -11.35
C TYR A 199 -23.64 3.06 -11.02
N GLU A 200 -24.45 4.07 -11.39
CA GLU A 200 -25.88 4.10 -11.16
C GLU A 200 -26.61 2.96 -11.88
N LYS A 201 -26.18 2.65 -13.11
CA LYS A 201 -26.73 1.54 -13.88
C LYS A 201 -26.41 0.20 -13.21
N ALA A 202 -25.16 0.00 -12.81
CA ALA A 202 -24.74 -1.20 -12.10
C ALA A 202 -25.47 -1.37 -10.76
N PHE A 203 -25.65 -0.29 -10.02
CA PHE A 203 -26.41 -0.30 -8.76
C PHE A 203 -27.87 -0.76 -8.98
N LYS A 204 -28.52 -0.30 -10.06
CA LYS A 204 -29.86 -0.72 -10.39
C LYS A 204 -29.93 -2.22 -10.72
N VAL A 205 -29.04 -2.71 -11.58
CA VAL A 205 -28.97 -4.14 -11.93
C VAL A 205 -28.70 -4.99 -10.68
N ALA A 206 -27.75 -4.59 -9.84
CA ALA A 206 -27.45 -5.29 -8.59
C ALA A 206 -28.63 -5.31 -7.60
N SER A 207 -29.45 -4.24 -7.56
CA SER A 207 -30.63 -4.16 -6.69
C SER A 207 -31.71 -5.18 -7.07
N GLU A 208 -31.80 -5.57 -8.33
CA GLU A 208 -32.74 -6.60 -8.79
C GLU A 208 -32.47 -7.96 -8.14
N HIS A 209 -31.21 -8.26 -7.78
CA HIS A 209 -30.88 -9.48 -7.03
C HIS A 209 -31.53 -9.50 -5.63
N ILE A 210 -31.71 -8.34 -5.01
CA ILE A 210 -32.36 -8.21 -3.70
C ILE A 210 -33.88 -8.38 -3.85
N GLU A 211 -34.49 -7.74 -4.85
CA GLU A 211 -35.94 -7.80 -5.11
C GLU A 211 -36.41 -9.21 -5.48
N LYS A 212 -35.62 -9.95 -6.26
CA LYS A 212 -35.95 -11.34 -6.66
C LYS A 212 -36.07 -12.28 -5.46
N ILE A 213 -35.46 -11.96 -4.36
CA ILE A 213 -35.49 -12.79 -3.15
C ILE A 213 -36.69 -12.43 -2.29
N GLY A 214 -37.06 -11.15 -2.14
CA GLY A 214 -38.31 -10.75 -1.48
C GLY A 214 -39.53 -11.50 -2.04
N LYS A 215 -39.57 -11.70 -3.37
CA LYS A 215 -40.66 -12.44 -4.07
C LYS A 215 -40.60 -13.98 -3.94
N ARG A 216 -39.55 -14.55 -3.39
CA ARG A 216 -39.40 -16.00 -3.17
C ARG A 216 -39.88 -16.47 -1.81
N TYR A 217 -40.09 -15.57 -0.88
CA TYR A 217 -40.37 -15.84 0.53
C TYR A 217 -41.68 -15.17 1.00
N ASP A 218 -42.39 -14.40 0.15
CA ASP A 218 -43.81 -14.06 0.24
C ASP A 218 -44.69 -15.17 -0.41
#